data_d61ef1a5dfa93234fe2556171eacea3b
#
_entry.id   d61ef1a5dfa93234fe2556171eacea3b
#
_cell.length_a   1.000
_cell.length_b   1.000
_cell.length_c   1.000
_cell.angle_alpha   90.00
_cell.angle_beta   90.00
_cell.angle_gamma   90.00
#
_symmetry.space_group_name_H-M   'P 1'
#
loop_
_entity.id
_entity.type
_entity.pdbx_description
1 polymer ?
#
loop_
_entity_poly.entity_id
_entity_poly.type
_entity_poly.pdbx_seq_one_letter_code
_entity_poly.pdbx_strand_id
1 'polypeptide(L)'
;MNKYLSLFFLFFLSCSESDYSDLLLNKLKINKSDYDEYLINRSNGIHKLGGVNETDSTWGIITAHGYYPMGWSTKGFEWVSPIVELSHRQIPVWFFKYDWNDCPEYSADYLYRETDKLIENNSHLDSLWIIGHSLGGVVTSLFAEKWEQDFPITIHSIAAPLAGMERRGPDCEYISREKYKISSSVSYTQWKTVKAQDGAFKNLKFDPQEVFIDGGTSILLPEMWKNSRLGHNRSIQWVCENI
;
A
#
# COMPACT_ATOMS: atom_id res chain seq x y z
N MET A 1 -7.28 -41.86 57.55
CA MET A 1 -8.14 -41.68 56.35
C MET A 1 -7.85 -40.26 55.81
N ASN A 2 -6.86 -40.14 54.93
CA ASN A 2 -6.49 -38.84 54.31
C ASN A 2 -7.13 -38.77 52.90
N LYS A 3 -8.06 -37.84 52.76
CA LYS A 3 -8.62 -37.51 51.43
C LYS A 3 -7.75 -36.42 50.77
N TYR A 4 -7.00 -36.80 49.76
CA TYR A 4 -6.33 -35.82 48.86
C TYR A 4 -7.37 -35.25 47.91
N LEU A 5 -7.64 -33.94 48.05
CA LEU A 5 -8.46 -33.18 47.12
C LEU A 5 -7.53 -32.67 46.01
N SER A 6 -7.60 -33.29 44.83
CA SER A 6 -6.86 -32.85 43.65
C SER A 6 -7.58 -31.66 43.02
N LEU A 7 -6.97 -30.46 43.12
CA LEU A 7 -7.47 -29.25 42.46
C LEU A 7 -6.97 -29.26 41.02
N PHE A 8 -7.85 -29.51 40.06
CA PHE A 8 -7.58 -29.36 38.66
C PHE A 8 -7.68 -27.85 38.29
N PHE A 9 -6.54 -27.20 38.09
CA PHE A 9 -6.49 -25.87 37.45
C PHE A 9 -6.70 -26.02 35.96
N LEU A 10 -7.89 -25.72 35.49
CA LEU A 10 -8.17 -25.50 34.08
C LEU A 10 -7.57 -24.12 33.67
N PHE A 11 -6.41 -24.17 33.04
CA PHE A 11 -5.90 -23.01 32.28
C PHE A 11 -6.81 -22.82 31.08
N PHE A 12 -7.71 -21.85 31.15
CA PHE A 12 -8.30 -21.26 29.97
C PHE A 12 -7.20 -20.45 29.26
N LEU A 13 -6.60 -21.03 28.23
CA LEU A 13 -5.89 -20.28 27.22
C LEU A 13 -6.94 -19.43 26.52
N SER A 14 -7.11 -18.20 27.00
CA SER A 14 -7.76 -17.15 26.25
C SER A 14 -6.86 -16.88 25.04
N CYS A 15 -7.17 -17.52 23.90
CA CYS A 15 -6.78 -16.98 22.62
C CYS A 15 -7.40 -15.59 22.56
N SER A 16 -6.60 -14.55 22.74
CA SER A 16 -6.99 -13.22 22.30
C SER A 16 -7.12 -13.33 20.78
N GLU A 17 -8.34 -13.51 20.28
CA GLU A 17 -8.64 -13.11 18.92
C GLU A 17 -8.19 -11.66 18.82
N SER A 18 -7.12 -11.42 18.09
CA SER A 18 -6.74 -10.07 17.69
C SER A 18 -7.97 -9.51 16.96
N ASP A 19 -8.54 -8.47 17.52
CA ASP A 19 -9.71 -7.76 16.98
C ASP A 19 -9.28 -7.05 15.68
N TYR A 20 -8.98 -7.85 14.64
CA TYR A 20 -8.86 -7.40 13.27
C TYR A 20 -10.27 -7.07 12.81
N SER A 21 -10.73 -5.89 13.21
CA SER A 21 -11.96 -5.35 12.63
C SER A 21 -11.72 -5.20 11.12
N ASP A 22 -12.25 -6.15 10.35
CA ASP A 22 -12.12 -6.20 8.91
C ASP A 22 -12.50 -4.85 8.30
N LEU A 23 -11.70 -4.44 7.31
CA LEU A 23 -12.06 -3.30 6.50
C LEU A 23 -13.29 -3.70 5.65
N LEU A 24 -14.45 -3.05 5.89
CA LEU A 24 -15.69 -3.46 5.23
C LEU A 24 -15.99 -2.57 4.01
N LEU A 25 -16.19 -3.20 2.85
CA LEU A 25 -16.53 -2.53 1.59
C LEU A 25 -17.77 -1.62 1.74
N ASN A 26 -18.82 -2.08 2.44
CA ASN A 26 -20.04 -1.30 2.64
C ASN A 26 -19.86 -0.06 3.55
N LYS A 27 -18.74 0.07 4.22
CA LYS A 27 -18.36 1.25 5.03
C LYS A 27 -17.58 2.27 4.24
N LEU A 28 -17.04 1.91 3.07
CA LEU A 28 -16.36 2.83 2.19
C LEU A 28 -17.39 3.79 1.55
N LYS A 29 -17.25 5.08 1.81
CA LYS A 29 -18.21 6.10 1.36
C LYS A 29 -17.61 6.88 0.20
N ILE A 30 -18.13 6.69 -0.97
CA ILE A 30 -17.74 7.41 -2.17
C ILE A 30 -18.45 8.79 -2.20
N ASN A 31 -17.79 9.79 -2.76
CA ASN A 31 -18.31 11.16 -2.96
C ASN A 31 -18.51 12.01 -1.69
N LYS A 32 -17.75 11.78 -0.65
CA LYS A 32 -17.69 12.65 0.54
C LYS A 32 -16.30 13.24 0.72
N SER A 33 -16.21 14.44 1.28
CA SER A 33 -14.94 15.14 1.52
C SER A 33 -14.03 14.45 2.53
N ASP A 34 -14.61 13.63 3.40
CA ASP A 34 -13.97 12.91 4.51
C ASP A 34 -14.02 11.38 4.33
N TYR A 35 -14.20 10.91 3.09
CA TYR A 35 -14.43 9.50 2.82
C TYR A 35 -13.23 8.59 3.11
N ASP A 36 -12.01 9.11 3.07
CA ASP A 36 -10.81 8.34 3.43
C ASP A 36 -10.59 8.19 4.94
N GLU A 37 -11.32 8.92 5.78
CA GLU A 37 -11.16 8.91 7.24
C GLU A 37 -11.27 7.48 7.81
N TYR A 38 -12.16 6.67 7.24
CA TYR A 38 -12.32 5.27 7.63
C TYR A 38 -11.06 4.43 7.39
N LEU A 39 -10.25 4.76 6.39
CA LEU A 39 -8.99 4.10 6.08
C LEU A 39 -7.85 4.61 6.96
N ILE A 40 -7.72 5.94 7.11
CA ILE A 40 -6.60 6.54 7.84
C ILE A 40 -6.63 6.28 9.35
N ASN A 41 -7.82 6.07 9.92
CA ASN A 41 -8.00 5.77 11.35
C ASN A 41 -7.80 4.29 11.70
N ARG A 42 -7.41 3.43 10.73
CA ARG A 42 -7.04 2.05 11.01
C ARG A 42 -5.73 1.97 11.79
N SER A 43 -5.58 0.93 12.59
CA SER A 43 -4.29 0.55 13.17
C SER A 43 -3.28 0.24 12.05
N ASN A 44 -1.99 0.33 12.35
CA ASN A 44 -0.98 -0.13 11.40
C ASN A 44 -1.12 -1.65 11.17
N GLY A 45 -0.94 -2.11 9.94
CA GLY A 45 -1.07 -3.51 9.54
C GLY A 45 -1.68 -3.67 8.15
N ILE A 46 -1.84 -4.93 7.73
CA ILE A 46 -2.56 -5.30 6.51
C ILE A 46 -3.99 -5.69 6.89
N HIS A 47 -4.97 -4.97 6.36
CA HIS A 47 -6.40 -5.16 6.63
C HIS A 47 -7.09 -5.75 5.42
N LYS A 48 -7.71 -6.91 5.58
CA LYS A 48 -8.51 -7.52 4.51
C LYS A 48 -9.79 -6.73 4.26
N LEU A 49 -10.16 -6.56 3.00
CA LEU A 49 -11.43 -5.95 2.60
C LEU A 49 -12.54 -7.01 2.65
N GLY A 50 -13.36 -6.95 3.68
CA GLY A 50 -14.54 -7.81 3.82
C GLY A 50 -15.72 -7.32 2.99
N GLY A 51 -16.62 -8.25 2.62
CA GLY A 51 -17.80 -7.96 1.81
C GLY A 51 -17.55 -7.93 0.31
N VAL A 52 -16.36 -8.34 -0.15
CA VAL A 52 -16.08 -8.65 -1.55
C VAL A 52 -16.63 -10.05 -1.85
N ASN A 53 -17.28 -10.22 -2.99
CA ASN A 53 -17.71 -11.54 -3.48
C ASN A 53 -16.50 -12.20 -4.14
N GLU A 54 -15.58 -12.73 -3.33
CA GLU A 54 -14.35 -13.36 -3.80
C GLU A 54 -14.66 -14.67 -4.52
N THR A 55 -13.97 -14.89 -5.65
CA THR A 55 -13.89 -16.19 -6.32
C THR A 55 -12.69 -16.98 -5.77
N ASP A 56 -12.56 -18.26 -6.12
CA ASP A 56 -11.37 -19.06 -5.80
C ASP A 56 -10.16 -18.53 -6.59
N SER A 57 -9.56 -17.46 -6.08
CA SER A 57 -8.43 -16.79 -6.71
C SER A 57 -7.12 -17.21 -6.06
N THR A 58 -6.11 -17.51 -6.87
CA THR A 58 -4.74 -17.80 -6.42
C THR A 58 -3.87 -16.55 -6.33
N TRP A 59 -4.45 -15.37 -6.50
CA TRP A 59 -3.75 -14.09 -6.37
C TRP A 59 -4.62 -13.02 -5.71
N GLY A 60 -3.98 -11.97 -5.20
CA GLY A 60 -4.68 -10.87 -4.58
C GLY A 60 -3.90 -9.55 -4.63
N ILE A 61 -4.46 -8.49 -4.09
CA ILE A 61 -3.93 -7.12 -4.18
C ILE A 61 -3.77 -6.51 -2.79
N ILE A 62 -2.56 -6.01 -2.50
CA ILE A 62 -2.28 -5.13 -1.36
C ILE A 62 -2.19 -3.69 -1.87
N THR A 63 -2.89 -2.74 -1.25
CA THR A 63 -2.79 -1.32 -1.54
C THR A 63 -2.03 -0.59 -0.44
N ALA A 64 -1.10 0.30 -0.78
CA ALA A 64 -0.30 1.08 0.16
C ALA A 64 -0.51 2.58 -0.06
N HIS A 65 -0.98 3.27 1.00
CA HIS A 65 -1.33 4.69 0.92
C HIS A 65 -0.13 5.63 0.88
N GLY A 66 -0.37 6.89 0.48
CA GLY A 66 0.61 7.96 0.50
C GLY A 66 0.70 8.70 1.84
N TYR A 67 1.41 9.84 1.82
CA TYR A 67 1.50 10.76 2.94
C TYR A 67 0.16 11.48 3.15
N TYR A 68 -0.29 11.54 4.39
CA TYR A 68 -1.50 12.26 4.77
C TYR A 68 -1.16 13.33 5.82
N PRO A 69 -0.98 14.59 5.41
CA PRO A 69 -0.63 15.64 6.35
C PRO A 69 -1.80 15.96 7.29
N MET A 70 -1.49 16.06 8.57
CA MET A 70 -2.46 16.44 9.60
C MET A 70 -3.19 17.74 9.24
N GLY A 71 -4.52 17.75 9.38
CA GLY A 71 -5.37 18.90 9.09
C GLY A 71 -5.73 19.10 7.62
N TRP A 72 -5.27 18.24 6.73
CA TRP A 72 -5.81 18.18 5.37
C TRP A 72 -7.06 17.30 5.38
N SER A 73 -8.09 17.74 4.68
CA SER A 73 -9.18 16.84 4.30
C SER A 73 -8.61 15.70 3.46
N THR A 74 -9.39 14.78 3.00
CA THR A 74 -8.98 13.60 2.22
C THR A 74 -8.11 13.86 0.98
N LYS A 75 -7.81 15.10 0.65
CA LYS A 75 -6.97 15.49 -0.48
C LYS A 75 -5.55 14.98 -0.30
N GLY A 76 -5.19 13.96 -1.04
CA GLY A 76 -3.86 13.35 -1.01
C GLY A 76 -3.86 11.88 -0.63
N PHE A 77 -4.90 11.41 0.02
CA PHE A 77 -5.05 10.00 0.39
C PHE A 77 -5.82 9.20 -0.69
N GLU A 78 -7.01 9.59 -0.97
CA GLU A 78 -7.93 9.23 -2.08
C GLU A 78 -7.95 7.74 -2.51
N TRP A 79 -7.90 6.81 -1.54
CA TRP A 79 -7.87 5.38 -1.80
C TRP A 79 -9.25 4.70 -1.83
N VAL A 80 -10.31 5.35 -1.35
CA VAL A 80 -11.64 4.71 -1.26
C VAL A 80 -12.14 4.29 -2.64
N SER A 81 -12.14 5.19 -3.62
CA SER A 81 -12.62 4.88 -4.96
C SER A 81 -11.78 3.81 -5.67
N PRO A 82 -10.42 3.86 -5.63
CA PRO A 82 -9.58 2.80 -6.16
C PRO A 82 -9.81 1.43 -5.50
N ILE A 83 -9.97 1.36 -4.18
CA ILE A 83 -10.24 0.10 -3.48
C ILE A 83 -11.60 -0.49 -3.91
N VAL A 84 -12.63 0.35 -4.03
CA VAL A 84 -13.94 -0.08 -4.56
C VAL A 84 -13.80 -0.61 -5.99
N GLU A 85 -13.02 0.06 -6.86
CA GLU A 85 -12.75 -0.42 -8.21
C GLU A 85 -12.06 -1.79 -8.20
N LEU A 86 -11.00 -1.95 -7.42
CA LEU A 86 -10.29 -3.21 -7.30
C LEU A 86 -11.18 -4.35 -6.77
N SER A 87 -12.16 -4.05 -5.91
CA SER A 87 -13.09 -5.05 -5.37
C SER A 87 -14.00 -5.68 -6.45
N HIS A 88 -14.19 -5.00 -7.58
CA HIS A 88 -14.97 -5.55 -8.71
C HIS A 88 -14.25 -6.71 -9.42
N ARG A 89 -12.96 -6.91 -9.18
CA ARG A 89 -12.19 -8.05 -9.70
C ARG A 89 -12.54 -9.37 -9.02
N GLN A 90 -13.28 -9.33 -7.92
CA GLN A 90 -13.71 -10.51 -7.15
C GLN A 90 -12.55 -11.36 -6.61
N ILE A 91 -11.44 -10.71 -6.30
CA ILE A 91 -10.24 -11.28 -5.71
C ILE A 91 -10.00 -10.69 -4.32
N PRO A 92 -9.19 -11.32 -3.46
CA PRO A 92 -8.79 -10.74 -2.19
C PRO A 92 -8.10 -9.38 -2.36
N VAL A 93 -8.56 -8.38 -1.63
CA VAL A 93 -7.96 -7.05 -1.59
C VAL A 93 -7.63 -6.71 -0.15
N TRP A 94 -6.44 -6.20 0.08
CA TRP A 94 -5.97 -5.73 1.38
C TRP A 94 -5.53 -4.29 1.29
N PHE A 95 -5.65 -3.59 2.41
CA PHE A 95 -5.15 -2.25 2.60
C PHE A 95 -4.03 -2.25 3.64
N PHE A 96 -2.83 -1.83 3.26
CA PHE A 96 -1.70 -1.67 4.16
C PHE A 96 -1.70 -0.27 4.76
N LYS A 97 -1.93 -0.20 6.08
CA LYS A 97 -1.83 1.01 6.89
C LYS A 97 -0.50 1.02 7.63
N TYR A 98 0.22 2.14 7.54
CA TYR A 98 1.47 2.36 8.24
C TYR A 98 1.56 3.80 8.75
N ASP A 99 2.50 4.12 9.63
CA ASP A 99 2.74 5.49 10.05
C ASP A 99 3.53 6.23 8.95
N TRP A 100 2.86 7.12 8.26
CA TRP A 100 3.47 7.94 7.20
C TRP A 100 4.43 9.02 7.70
N ASN A 101 4.59 9.20 9.02
CA ASN A 101 5.59 10.07 9.62
C ASN A 101 6.92 9.36 9.88
N ASP A 102 6.91 8.03 9.90
CA ASP A 102 8.11 7.22 10.00
C ASP A 102 8.96 7.27 8.72
N CYS A 103 10.20 6.84 8.82
CA CYS A 103 11.06 6.64 7.67
C CYS A 103 10.48 5.58 6.73
N PRO A 104 10.47 5.82 5.40
CA PRO A 104 9.96 4.85 4.43
C PRO A 104 10.62 3.48 4.52
N GLU A 105 11.90 3.42 4.94
CA GLU A 105 12.63 2.17 5.14
C GLU A 105 11.98 1.29 6.21
N TYR A 106 11.58 1.87 7.34
CA TYR A 106 10.88 1.13 8.41
C TYR A 106 9.51 0.63 7.96
N SER A 107 8.80 1.46 7.19
CA SER A 107 7.51 1.09 6.59
C SER A 107 7.67 -0.02 5.55
N ALA A 108 8.76 -0.02 4.78
CA ALA A 108 9.06 -1.10 3.83
C ALA A 108 9.39 -2.42 4.54
N ASP A 109 10.20 -2.37 5.62
CA ASP A 109 10.49 -3.54 6.45
C ASP A 109 9.22 -4.08 7.15
N TYR A 110 8.33 -3.18 7.53
CA TYR A 110 7.04 -3.55 8.10
C TYR A 110 6.13 -4.23 7.05
N LEU A 111 6.03 -3.65 5.85
CA LEU A 111 5.32 -4.25 4.73
C LEU A 111 5.86 -5.64 4.40
N TYR A 112 7.19 -5.81 4.40
CA TYR A 112 7.84 -7.11 4.15
C TYR A 112 7.34 -8.17 5.14
N ARG A 113 7.44 -7.88 6.44
CA ARG A 113 7.03 -8.84 7.49
C ARG A 113 5.53 -9.16 7.46
N GLU A 114 4.70 -8.17 7.18
CA GLU A 114 3.26 -8.38 7.11
C GLU A 114 2.84 -9.12 5.83
N THR A 115 3.54 -8.90 4.71
CA THR A 115 3.34 -9.65 3.47
C THR A 115 3.75 -11.11 3.64
N ASP A 116 4.86 -11.36 4.30
CA ASP A 116 5.34 -12.72 4.59
C ASP A 116 4.30 -13.50 5.41
N LYS A 117 3.83 -12.94 6.51
CA LYS A 117 2.75 -13.51 7.33
C LYS A 117 1.45 -13.72 6.53
N LEU A 118 1.11 -12.78 5.65
CA LEU A 118 -0.08 -12.89 4.82
C LEU A 118 0.03 -14.10 3.88
N ILE A 119 1.18 -14.31 3.24
CA ILE A 119 1.43 -15.45 2.38
C ILE A 119 1.35 -16.76 3.18
N GLU A 120 2.00 -16.83 4.33
CA GLU A 120 1.94 -18.01 5.21
C GLU A 120 0.50 -18.38 5.61
N ASN A 121 -0.34 -17.38 5.91
CA ASN A 121 -1.72 -17.58 6.31
C ASN A 121 -2.70 -17.82 5.14
N ASN A 122 -2.25 -17.65 3.89
CA ASN A 122 -3.06 -17.79 2.68
C ASN A 122 -2.34 -18.68 1.66
N SER A 123 -2.07 -19.92 2.03
CA SER A 123 -1.29 -20.89 1.24
C SER A 123 -1.87 -21.23 -0.14
N HIS A 124 -3.07 -20.79 -0.45
CA HIS A 124 -3.70 -20.92 -1.77
C HIS A 124 -3.24 -19.84 -2.76
N LEU A 125 -2.54 -18.80 -2.28
CA LEU A 125 -2.04 -17.73 -3.15
C LEU A 125 -0.74 -18.15 -3.84
N ASP A 126 -0.66 -17.90 -5.13
CA ASP A 126 0.52 -18.13 -5.98
C ASP A 126 1.26 -16.80 -6.30
N SER A 127 0.59 -15.66 -6.13
CA SER A 127 1.19 -14.35 -6.38
C SER A 127 0.42 -13.21 -5.67
N LEU A 128 1.08 -12.07 -5.53
CA LEU A 128 0.46 -10.83 -5.02
C LEU A 128 0.82 -9.64 -5.90
N TRP A 129 -0.15 -8.74 -6.08
CA TRP A 129 0.13 -7.39 -6.54
C TRP A 129 0.20 -6.46 -5.34
N ILE A 130 1.14 -5.51 -5.38
CA ILE A 130 1.24 -4.45 -4.38
C ILE A 130 1.21 -3.10 -5.10
N ILE A 131 0.19 -2.29 -4.82
CA ILE A 131 -0.04 -1.01 -5.48
C ILE A 131 0.23 0.09 -4.47
N GLY A 132 1.30 0.85 -4.67
CA GLY A 132 1.69 1.96 -3.80
C GLY A 132 1.53 3.32 -4.48
N HIS A 133 1.01 4.32 -3.76
CA HIS A 133 0.85 5.67 -4.27
C HIS A 133 1.69 6.66 -3.48
N SER A 134 2.34 7.62 -4.18
CA SER A 134 3.12 8.69 -3.55
C SER A 134 4.17 8.12 -2.58
N LEU A 135 4.13 8.43 -1.28
CA LEU A 135 4.99 7.82 -0.27
C LEU A 135 4.83 6.30 -0.21
N GLY A 136 3.60 5.78 -0.39
CA GLY A 136 3.36 4.33 -0.48
C GLY A 136 4.08 3.70 -1.68
N GLY A 137 4.21 4.43 -2.79
CA GLY A 137 5.03 4.02 -3.93
C GLY A 137 6.53 3.95 -3.59
N VAL A 138 7.03 4.85 -2.74
CA VAL A 138 8.39 4.76 -2.20
C VAL A 138 8.56 3.52 -1.32
N VAL A 139 7.64 3.30 -0.39
CA VAL A 139 7.64 2.14 0.51
C VAL A 139 7.64 0.83 -0.28
N THR A 140 6.78 0.71 -1.31
CA THR A 140 6.72 -0.50 -2.14
C THR A 140 7.95 -0.67 -3.03
N SER A 141 8.61 0.42 -3.42
CA SER A 141 9.87 0.35 -4.18
C SER A 141 11.03 -0.13 -3.33
N LEU A 142 11.12 0.35 -2.08
CA LEU A 142 12.10 -0.13 -1.10
C LEU A 142 11.85 -1.59 -0.71
N PHE A 143 10.59 -2.00 -0.59
CA PHE A 143 10.19 -3.39 -0.43
C PHE A 143 10.68 -4.24 -1.60
N ALA A 144 10.48 -3.77 -2.85
CA ALA A 144 10.86 -4.50 -4.07
C ALA A 144 12.36 -4.76 -4.17
N GLU A 145 13.20 -3.88 -3.62
CA GLU A 145 14.66 -4.10 -3.54
C GLU A 145 15.04 -5.20 -2.54
N LYS A 146 14.24 -5.36 -1.48
CA LYS A 146 14.53 -6.26 -0.35
C LYS A 146 13.86 -7.63 -0.47
N TRP A 147 12.92 -7.81 -1.41
CA TRP A 147 12.18 -9.06 -1.54
C TRP A 147 13.07 -10.17 -2.08
N GLU A 148 13.45 -11.10 -1.22
CA GLU A 148 14.39 -12.19 -1.52
C GLU A 148 13.71 -13.57 -1.70
N GLN A 149 12.37 -13.62 -1.46
CA GLN A 149 11.65 -14.88 -1.56
C GLN A 149 11.29 -15.22 -3.01
N ASP A 150 11.10 -16.50 -3.29
CA ASP A 150 10.69 -16.99 -4.62
C ASP A 150 9.21 -16.73 -4.95
N PHE A 151 8.44 -16.21 -3.97
CA PHE A 151 7.02 -15.91 -4.17
C PHE A 151 6.86 -14.69 -5.11
N PRO A 152 6.12 -14.84 -6.24
CA PRO A 152 5.99 -13.79 -7.24
C PRO A 152 5.23 -12.57 -6.72
N ILE A 153 5.86 -11.41 -6.82
CA ILE A 153 5.25 -10.11 -6.48
C ILE A 153 5.24 -9.22 -7.73
N THR A 154 4.11 -8.56 -7.98
CA THR A 154 4.00 -7.47 -8.97
C THR A 154 3.80 -6.15 -8.26
N ILE A 155 4.69 -5.18 -8.50
CA ILE A 155 4.63 -3.84 -7.90
C ILE A 155 4.16 -2.82 -8.93
N HIS A 156 3.18 -2.00 -8.54
CA HIS A 156 2.78 -0.79 -9.23
C HIS A 156 3.06 0.41 -8.31
N SER A 157 4.13 1.16 -8.58
CA SER A 157 4.52 2.36 -7.84
C SER A 157 4.01 3.60 -8.60
N ILE A 158 3.03 4.31 -8.02
CA ILE A 158 2.26 5.36 -8.69
C ILE A 158 2.63 6.73 -8.13
N ALA A 159 3.00 7.68 -9.01
CA ALA A 159 3.30 9.06 -8.64
C ALA A 159 4.25 9.16 -7.42
N ALA A 160 5.23 8.27 -7.35
CA ALA A 160 6.13 8.15 -6.22
C ALA A 160 7.33 9.08 -6.37
N PRO A 161 7.70 9.85 -5.32
CA PRO A 161 8.88 10.72 -5.35
C PRO A 161 10.17 9.92 -5.09
N LEU A 162 10.52 8.99 -5.99
CA LEU A 162 11.60 8.02 -5.81
C LEU A 162 12.99 8.65 -5.73
N ALA A 163 13.21 9.80 -6.39
CA ALA A 163 14.47 10.54 -6.28
C ALA A 163 14.63 11.27 -4.95
N GLY A 164 13.65 11.23 -4.09
CA GLY A 164 13.62 11.92 -2.81
C GLY A 164 12.83 13.21 -2.81
N MET A 165 12.43 13.62 -1.63
CA MET A 165 11.83 14.92 -1.35
C MET A 165 12.44 15.44 -0.07
N GLU A 166 12.65 16.76 0.05
CA GLU A 166 13.01 17.39 1.31
C GLU A 166 11.91 17.07 2.34
N ARG A 167 12.18 16.16 3.24
CA ARG A 167 11.32 15.82 4.35
C ARG A 167 11.94 16.36 5.64
N ARG A 168 11.14 17.08 6.40
CA ARG A 168 11.51 17.47 7.75
C ARG A 168 11.30 16.27 8.66
N GLY A 169 12.34 15.50 8.91
CA GLY A 169 12.35 14.39 9.86
C GLY A 169 13.76 13.91 10.11
N PRO A 170 14.05 13.41 11.31
CA PRO A 170 15.38 12.97 11.64
C PRO A 170 15.74 11.70 10.86
N ASP A 171 16.96 11.65 10.39
CA ASP A 171 17.74 10.44 10.13
C ASP A 171 17.15 9.35 9.20
N CYS A 172 16.23 9.71 8.30
CA CYS A 172 15.83 8.79 7.25
C CYS A 172 16.89 8.71 6.17
N GLU A 173 17.31 7.52 5.79
CA GLU A 173 18.25 7.28 4.69
C GLU A 173 17.67 7.71 3.33
N TYR A 174 16.35 7.82 3.26
CA TYR A 174 15.60 8.28 2.09
C TYR A 174 15.69 9.81 1.95
N ILE A 175 16.85 10.32 1.56
CA ILE A 175 17.05 11.76 1.30
C ILE A 175 17.13 12.05 -0.20
N SER A 176 17.87 11.23 -0.94
CA SER A 176 18.05 11.32 -2.38
C SER A 176 18.54 10.00 -2.92
N ARG A 177 17.88 9.51 -3.99
CA ARG A 177 18.29 8.28 -4.67
C ARG A 177 18.29 8.51 -6.19
N GLU A 178 19.28 7.97 -6.86
CA GLU A 178 19.40 8.02 -8.33
C GLU A 178 18.96 6.70 -8.97
N LYS A 179 18.97 5.61 -8.18
CA LYS A 179 18.75 4.26 -8.69
C LYS A 179 18.04 3.38 -7.67
N TYR A 180 17.17 2.50 -8.19
CA TYR A 180 16.62 1.33 -7.49
C TYR A 180 17.04 0.06 -8.23
N LYS A 181 17.40 -0.98 -7.48
CA LYS A 181 17.71 -2.31 -8.00
C LYS A 181 16.62 -3.27 -7.54
N ILE A 182 15.73 -3.59 -8.45
CA ILE A 182 14.57 -4.45 -8.17
C ILE A 182 15.02 -5.91 -8.09
N SER A 183 14.51 -6.65 -7.10
CA SER A 183 14.73 -8.08 -6.97
C SER A 183 14.21 -8.84 -8.19
N SER A 184 14.90 -9.90 -8.57
CA SER A 184 14.55 -10.73 -9.75
C SER A 184 13.22 -11.48 -9.63
N SER A 185 12.71 -11.67 -8.40
CA SER A 185 11.39 -12.27 -8.14
C SER A 185 10.24 -11.24 -8.18
N VAL A 186 10.55 -9.96 -8.43
CA VAL A 186 9.56 -8.87 -8.48
C VAL A 186 9.39 -8.34 -9.90
N SER A 187 8.16 -8.32 -10.39
CA SER A 187 7.78 -7.56 -11.58
C SER A 187 7.44 -6.13 -11.15
N TYR A 188 8.14 -5.13 -11.67
CA TYR A 188 8.01 -3.75 -11.19
C TYR A 188 7.67 -2.77 -12.30
N THR A 189 6.65 -1.93 -12.04
CA THR A 189 6.26 -0.81 -12.90
C THR A 189 6.13 0.47 -12.09
N GLN A 190 6.92 1.48 -12.46
CA GLN A 190 6.74 2.86 -12.02
C GLN A 190 5.77 3.58 -12.96
N TRP A 191 4.72 4.18 -12.42
CA TRP A 191 3.76 5.01 -13.12
C TRP A 191 4.00 6.47 -12.78
N LYS A 192 4.62 7.21 -13.72
CA LYS A 192 4.96 8.62 -13.51
C LYS A 192 3.83 9.53 -13.98
N THR A 193 3.47 10.51 -13.17
CA THR A 193 2.60 11.62 -13.59
C THR A 193 3.41 12.66 -14.36
N VAL A 194 2.75 13.44 -15.23
CA VAL A 194 3.37 14.62 -15.83
C VAL A 194 3.60 15.67 -14.75
N LYS A 195 4.87 15.94 -14.41
CA LYS A 195 5.26 16.82 -13.29
C LYS A 195 4.50 18.16 -13.29
N ALA A 196 4.38 18.83 -14.45
CA ALA A 196 3.70 20.11 -14.55
C ALA A 196 2.20 20.04 -14.20
N GLN A 197 1.59 18.88 -14.31
CA GLN A 197 0.19 18.60 -13.99
C GLN A 197 0.00 18.00 -12.60
N ASP A 198 1.08 17.58 -11.94
CA ASP A 198 1.05 16.95 -10.63
C ASP A 198 0.98 18.00 -9.50
N GLY A 199 -0.07 17.93 -8.69
CA GLY A 199 -0.28 18.90 -7.62
C GLY A 199 0.79 18.87 -6.53
N ALA A 200 1.43 17.73 -6.32
CA ALA A 200 2.49 17.58 -5.33
C ALA A 200 3.86 17.99 -5.88
N PHE A 201 4.11 17.84 -7.20
CA PHE A 201 5.45 17.97 -7.76
C PHE A 201 5.66 19.22 -8.62
N LYS A 202 4.59 19.84 -9.14
CA LYS A 202 4.68 20.94 -10.12
C LYS A 202 5.53 22.13 -9.69
N ASN A 203 5.63 22.40 -8.39
CA ASN A 203 6.40 23.50 -7.83
C ASN A 203 7.82 23.13 -7.42
N LEU A 204 8.21 21.85 -7.54
CA LEU A 204 9.55 21.41 -7.21
C LEU A 204 10.54 21.79 -8.33
N LYS A 205 11.80 22.06 -7.97
CA LYS A 205 12.86 22.42 -8.92
C LYS A 205 13.19 21.28 -9.88
N PHE A 206 13.10 20.03 -9.40
CA PHE A 206 13.35 18.80 -10.17
C PHE A 206 12.11 17.90 -10.17
N ASP A 207 12.08 16.89 -11.03
CA ASP A 207 11.04 15.87 -10.98
C ASP A 207 11.46 14.76 -10.02
N PRO A 208 10.79 14.58 -8.88
CA PRO A 208 11.19 13.59 -7.90
C PRO A 208 10.87 12.15 -8.35
N GLN A 209 10.22 11.97 -9.48
CA GLN A 209 9.93 10.67 -10.07
C GLN A 209 11.06 10.16 -10.99
N GLU A 210 12.01 11.02 -11.36
CA GLU A 210 13.09 10.67 -12.30
C GLU A 210 14.21 9.93 -11.55
N VAL A 211 14.20 8.59 -11.70
CA VAL A 211 15.22 7.67 -11.21
C VAL A 211 15.47 6.57 -12.22
N PHE A 212 16.61 5.91 -12.14
CA PHE A 212 16.86 4.69 -12.90
C PHE A 212 16.33 3.48 -12.14
N ILE A 213 15.48 2.68 -12.80
CA ILE A 213 14.92 1.43 -12.25
C ILE A 213 15.60 0.25 -12.94
N ASP A 214 16.54 -0.37 -12.25
CA ASP A 214 17.23 -1.58 -12.69
C ASP A 214 16.35 -2.80 -12.38
N GLY A 215 15.92 -3.53 -13.42
CA GLY A 215 15.00 -4.65 -13.28
C GLY A 215 13.51 -4.29 -13.30
N GLY A 216 13.16 -3.06 -13.68
CA GLY A 216 11.77 -2.60 -13.77
C GLY A 216 11.49 -1.72 -14.99
N THR A 217 10.25 -1.27 -15.10
CA THR A 217 9.76 -0.42 -16.19
C THR A 217 9.24 0.89 -15.63
N SER A 218 9.43 2.01 -16.35
CA SER A 218 8.82 3.31 -16.05
C SER A 218 7.90 3.73 -17.19
N ILE A 219 6.67 4.11 -16.84
CA ILE A 219 5.61 4.52 -17.77
C ILE A 219 5.13 5.92 -17.39
N LEU A 220 5.10 6.83 -18.37
CA LEU A 220 4.50 8.14 -18.19
C LEU A 220 2.99 8.06 -18.40
N LEU A 221 2.24 8.50 -17.42
CA LEU A 221 0.78 8.57 -17.46
C LEU A 221 0.29 9.72 -18.36
N PRO A 222 -0.93 9.65 -18.91
CA PRO A 222 -1.51 10.74 -19.70
C PRO A 222 -1.70 12.00 -18.85
N GLU A 223 -1.59 13.17 -19.47
CA GLU A 223 -1.85 14.45 -18.81
C GLU A 223 -3.31 14.61 -18.39
N MET A 224 -4.21 14.08 -19.21
CA MET A 224 -5.66 14.25 -19.09
C MET A 224 -6.39 12.91 -19.01
N TRP A 225 -7.44 12.87 -18.20
CA TRP A 225 -8.33 11.73 -18.08
C TRP A 225 -9.75 12.19 -17.75
N LYS A 226 -10.76 11.64 -18.43
CA LYS A 226 -12.18 12.01 -18.25
C LYS A 226 -12.33 13.56 -18.25
N ASN A 227 -11.81 14.22 -19.29
CA ASN A 227 -11.85 15.66 -19.54
C ASN A 227 -11.28 16.57 -18.44
N SER A 228 -10.43 16.06 -17.59
CA SER A 228 -9.72 16.86 -16.60
C SER A 228 -8.30 16.34 -16.37
N ARG A 229 -7.48 17.17 -15.76
CA ARG A 229 -6.10 16.84 -15.40
C ARG A 229 -6.05 15.54 -14.59
N LEU A 230 -5.18 14.61 -14.98
CA LEU A 230 -4.96 13.38 -14.21
C LEU A 230 -4.30 13.68 -12.87
N GLY A 231 -3.10 14.26 -12.90
CA GLY A 231 -2.38 14.73 -11.71
C GLY A 231 -2.09 13.65 -10.67
N HIS A 232 -1.70 14.09 -9.47
CA HIS A 232 -1.18 13.22 -8.41
C HIS A 232 -2.20 12.18 -7.92
N ASN A 233 -3.33 12.63 -7.41
CA ASN A 233 -4.27 11.75 -6.71
C ASN A 233 -5.14 10.90 -7.65
N ARG A 234 -5.54 11.46 -8.79
CA ARG A 234 -6.37 10.73 -9.77
C ARG A 234 -5.59 9.64 -10.52
N SER A 235 -4.25 9.70 -10.47
CA SER A 235 -3.39 8.65 -11.02
C SER A 235 -3.65 7.28 -10.40
N ILE A 236 -4.01 7.22 -9.10
CA ILE A 236 -4.36 5.96 -8.42
C ILE A 236 -5.54 5.30 -9.13
N GLN A 237 -6.64 6.06 -9.30
CA GLN A 237 -7.86 5.53 -9.93
C GLN A 237 -7.58 5.10 -11.37
N TRP A 238 -6.84 5.92 -12.12
CA TRP A 238 -6.50 5.58 -13.50
C TRP A 238 -5.74 4.27 -13.60
N VAL A 239 -4.72 4.09 -12.77
CA VAL A 239 -3.92 2.85 -12.76
C VAL A 239 -4.80 1.67 -12.37
N CYS A 240 -5.59 1.77 -11.30
CA CYS A 240 -6.48 0.68 -10.87
C CYS A 240 -7.53 0.28 -11.91
N GLU A 241 -7.96 1.22 -12.79
CA GLU A 241 -8.89 0.92 -13.89
C GLU A 241 -8.19 0.30 -15.14
N ASN A 242 -6.84 0.43 -15.27
CA ASN A 242 -6.13 0.10 -16.52
C ASN A 242 -5.03 -0.99 -16.40
N ILE A 243 -4.81 -1.55 -15.23
CA ILE A 243 -3.87 -2.67 -14.99
C ILE A 243 -4.56 -4.01 -14.98
#